data_1ec815c598251b65d0cf788cf22e6a3a
#
_entry.id   1ec815c598251b65d0cf788cf22e6a3a
#
_cell.length_a   1.000
_cell.length_b   1.000
_cell.length_c   1.000
_cell.angle_alpha   90.00
_cell.angle_beta   90.00
_cell.angle_gamma   90.00
#
_symmetry.space_group_name_H-M   'P 1'
#
loop_
_entity.id
_entity.type
_entity.pdbx_description
1 polymer ?
#
loop_
_entity_poly.entity_id
_entity_poly.type
_entity_poly.pdbx_seq_one_letter_code
_entity_poly.pdbx_strand_id
1 'polypeptide(L)'
;MNMNKLSLTVIAALFAMLFSNVSAATSREEKRVGDAADVLEQLLRIPEKTVPPALLSKAYAVAVIPNVMKAAFGLGVRRGKGIIVIRQDDNSWSNPAFVAITGGSVGWQVGAQSTDIVLVFKSRKGVEGIENGRLTLGADAAVAAGPVGRHTGVATDIEFKAEVYSYSRNRGLFAGVSLEGTGVTMDRKANAAFYGANDMTPERIFVSSPNIAPDVANSFVQILTAQTSQLPTTPGVSMNSPVPVPEEKSEVRTFGLPDEGSVDDEYDQSY
;
A
#
# COMPACT_ATOMS: atom_id res chain seq x y z
N MET A 1 59.25 -10.46 25.02
CA MET A 1 58.09 -11.14 25.63
C MET A 1 56.83 -10.30 25.40
N ASN A 2 55.83 -10.87 24.71
CA ASN A 2 54.43 -10.48 24.65
C ASN A 2 53.91 -9.41 23.66
N MET A 3 54.60 -9.03 22.59
CA MET A 3 53.97 -8.20 21.54
C MET A 3 52.91 -8.98 20.74
N ASN A 4 53.09 -10.29 20.48
CA ASN A 4 52.16 -11.10 19.69
C ASN A 4 50.82 -11.38 20.42
N LYS A 5 50.78 -11.41 21.76
CA LYS A 5 49.51 -11.64 22.47
C LYS A 5 48.63 -10.40 22.52
N LEU A 6 49.22 -9.20 22.63
CA LEU A 6 48.49 -7.96 22.61
C LEU A 6 47.87 -7.68 21.22
N SER A 7 48.59 -8.00 20.14
CA SER A 7 48.12 -7.90 18.77
C SER A 7 46.94 -8.84 18.49
N LEU A 8 46.99 -10.07 19.00
CA LEU A 8 45.91 -11.05 18.81
C LEU A 8 44.65 -10.69 19.56
N THR A 9 44.75 -10.14 20.77
CA THR A 9 43.57 -9.69 21.54
C THR A 9 42.90 -8.45 20.94
N VAL A 10 43.70 -7.52 20.39
CA VAL A 10 43.13 -6.34 19.69
C VAL A 10 42.40 -6.76 18.40
N ILE A 11 42.97 -7.69 17.64
CA ILE A 11 42.32 -8.22 16.43
C ILE A 11 41.03 -8.98 16.76
N ALA A 12 41.03 -9.80 17.81
CA ALA A 12 39.84 -10.51 18.26
C ALA A 12 38.75 -9.54 18.80
N ALA A 13 39.10 -8.47 19.50
CA ALA A 13 38.17 -7.44 19.94
C ALA A 13 37.56 -6.64 18.74
N LEU A 14 38.39 -6.30 17.74
CA LEU A 14 37.93 -5.65 16.54
C LEU A 14 36.96 -6.55 15.74
N PHE A 15 37.28 -7.85 15.65
CA PHE A 15 36.44 -8.83 14.97
C PHE A 15 35.09 -9.04 15.72
N ALA A 16 35.10 -9.10 17.05
CA ALA A 16 33.90 -9.18 17.86
C ALA A 16 33.01 -7.94 17.71
N MET A 17 33.58 -6.73 17.60
CA MET A 17 32.83 -5.50 17.35
C MET A 17 32.14 -5.48 15.98
N LEU A 18 32.74 -6.08 14.96
CA LEU A 18 32.13 -6.17 13.63
C LEU A 18 30.91 -7.10 13.62
N PHE A 19 30.97 -8.25 14.30
CA PHE A 19 29.83 -9.16 14.39
C PHE A 19 28.70 -8.63 15.26
N SER A 20 28.96 -7.85 16.30
CA SER A 20 27.94 -7.25 17.15
C SER A 20 27.04 -6.27 16.39
N ASN A 21 27.57 -5.54 15.43
CA ASN A 21 26.79 -4.60 14.62
C ASN A 21 25.84 -5.28 13.63
N VAL A 22 26.22 -6.43 13.08
CA VAL A 22 25.36 -7.19 12.16
C VAL A 22 24.15 -7.77 12.89
N SER A 23 24.36 -8.39 14.04
CA SER A 23 23.28 -8.97 14.86
C SER A 23 22.26 -7.91 15.32
N ALA A 24 22.73 -6.73 15.73
CA ALA A 24 21.86 -5.64 16.16
C ALA A 24 21.05 -5.03 14.99
N ALA A 25 21.57 -5.04 13.78
CA ALA A 25 20.85 -4.58 12.60
C ALA A 25 19.72 -5.55 12.23
N THR A 26 19.97 -6.84 12.17
CA THR A 26 18.98 -7.88 11.88
C THR A 26 17.83 -7.84 12.88
N SER A 27 18.10 -7.78 14.18
CA SER A 27 17.07 -7.70 15.21
C SER A 27 16.17 -6.46 15.10
N ARG A 28 16.71 -5.34 14.60
CA ARG A 28 15.93 -4.11 14.36
C ARG A 28 14.97 -4.27 13.18
N GLU A 29 15.43 -4.91 12.11
CA GLU A 29 14.58 -5.16 10.94
C GLU A 29 13.52 -6.20 11.24
N GLU A 30 13.82 -7.26 11.96
CA GLU A 30 12.84 -8.24 12.47
C GLU A 30 11.76 -7.58 13.33
N LYS A 31 12.17 -6.71 14.26
CA LYS A 31 11.21 -5.92 15.06
C LYS A 31 10.28 -5.08 14.18
N ARG A 32 10.79 -4.47 13.11
CA ARG A 32 9.98 -3.66 12.19
C ARG A 32 8.95 -4.50 11.46
N VAL A 33 9.29 -5.72 11.05
CA VAL A 33 8.34 -6.67 10.44
C VAL A 33 7.27 -7.06 11.47
N GLY A 34 7.66 -7.35 12.71
CA GLY A 34 6.72 -7.63 13.81
C GLY A 34 5.77 -6.44 14.06
N ASP A 35 6.31 -5.23 14.22
CA ASP A 35 5.51 -4.01 14.39
C ASP A 35 4.52 -3.82 13.20
N ALA A 36 4.93 -4.15 11.98
CA ALA A 36 4.06 -4.09 10.81
C ALA A 36 2.96 -5.17 10.83
N ALA A 37 3.27 -6.38 11.30
CA ALA A 37 2.30 -7.44 11.50
C ALA A 37 1.23 -7.03 12.53
N ASP A 38 1.64 -6.44 13.64
CA ASP A 38 0.74 -5.92 14.67
C ASP A 38 -0.20 -4.84 14.14
N VAL A 39 0.31 -3.91 13.33
CA VAL A 39 -0.51 -2.86 12.68
C VAL A 39 -1.52 -3.48 11.72
N LEU A 40 -1.09 -4.44 10.90
CA LEU A 40 -1.96 -5.14 9.96
C LEU A 40 -3.06 -5.93 10.68
N GLU A 41 -2.73 -6.69 11.71
CA GLU A 41 -3.69 -7.43 12.51
C GLU A 41 -4.74 -6.51 13.14
N GLN A 42 -4.32 -5.38 13.70
CA GLN A 42 -5.23 -4.41 14.28
C GLN A 42 -6.12 -3.73 13.23
N LEU A 43 -5.60 -3.49 12.02
CA LEU A 43 -6.39 -2.97 10.90
C LEU A 43 -7.52 -3.94 10.54
N LEU A 44 -7.29 -5.23 10.64
CA LEU A 44 -8.21 -6.28 10.21
C LEU A 44 -9.20 -6.73 11.29
N ARG A 45 -8.92 -6.42 12.58
CA ARG A 45 -9.77 -6.80 13.72
C ARG A 45 -11.11 -6.05 13.80
N ILE A 46 -11.19 -4.84 13.28
CA ILE A 46 -12.39 -3.97 13.42
C ILE A 46 -13.09 -3.85 12.06
N PRO A 47 -14.08 -4.71 11.77
CA PRO A 47 -14.70 -4.78 10.44
C PRO A 47 -15.35 -3.49 9.95
N GLU A 48 -15.87 -2.66 10.88
CA GLU A 48 -16.55 -1.40 10.56
C GLU A 48 -15.59 -0.25 10.24
N LYS A 49 -14.28 -0.43 10.54
CA LYS A 49 -13.24 0.60 10.39
C LYS A 49 -12.03 0.09 9.62
N THR A 50 -12.18 -1.04 8.95
CA THR A 50 -11.10 -1.70 8.21
C THR A 50 -11.08 -1.26 6.74
N VAL A 51 -10.01 -1.63 6.06
CA VAL A 51 -9.91 -1.55 4.60
C VAL A 51 -11.02 -2.42 3.99
N PRO A 52 -11.80 -1.92 3.05
CA PRO A 52 -12.85 -2.71 2.40
C PRO A 52 -12.29 -4.00 1.80
N PRO A 53 -12.94 -5.16 2.06
CA PRO A 53 -12.50 -6.43 1.48
C PRO A 53 -12.34 -6.39 -0.03
N ALA A 54 -13.25 -5.70 -0.74
CA ALA A 54 -13.18 -5.52 -2.19
C ALA A 54 -11.92 -4.76 -2.65
N LEU A 55 -11.36 -3.87 -1.83
CA LEU A 55 -10.12 -3.20 -2.14
C LEU A 55 -8.91 -4.13 -1.89
N LEU A 56 -8.92 -4.88 -0.78
CA LEU A 56 -7.85 -5.84 -0.48
C LEU A 56 -7.80 -6.99 -1.50
N SER A 57 -8.97 -7.49 -1.97
CA SER A 57 -9.01 -8.55 -2.99
C SER A 57 -8.40 -8.12 -4.33
N LYS A 58 -8.46 -6.82 -4.64
CA LYS A 58 -7.90 -6.22 -5.85
C LYS A 58 -6.52 -5.58 -5.63
N ALA A 59 -5.95 -5.70 -4.42
CA ALA A 59 -4.66 -5.12 -4.11
C ALA A 59 -3.55 -5.87 -4.83
N TYR A 60 -2.72 -5.14 -5.54
CA TYR A 60 -1.47 -5.63 -6.11
C TYR A 60 -0.35 -5.64 -5.06
N ALA A 61 -0.30 -4.61 -4.20
CA ALA A 61 0.68 -4.56 -3.12
C ALA A 61 0.08 -3.90 -1.87
N VAL A 62 0.64 -4.26 -0.72
CA VAL A 62 0.32 -3.64 0.58
C VAL A 62 1.61 -3.22 1.26
N ALA A 63 1.71 -1.94 1.63
CA ALA A 63 2.82 -1.45 2.45
C ALA A 63 2.30 -1.06 3.82
N VAL A 64 3.04 -1.44 4.86
CA VAL A 64 2.75 -1.10 6.26
C VAL A 64 3.95 -0.38 6.85
N ILE A 65 3.73 0.85 7.30
CA ILE A 65 4.75 1.72 7.85
C ILE A 65 4.37 2.08 9.29
N PRO A 66 4.87 1.32 10.28
CA PRO A 66 4.61 1.60 11.69
C PRO A 66 5.31 2.90 12.14
N ASN A 67 4.74 3.54 13.14
CA ASN A 67 5.37 4.63 13.88
C ASN A 67 5.93 5.76 13.01
N VAL A 68 5.16 6.20 12.00
CA VAL A 68 5.53 7.35 11.16
C VAL A 68 5.52 8.61 12.00
N MET A 69 6.67 9.21 12.16
CA MET A 69 6.85 10.47 12.88
C MET A 69 6.49 11.64 11.98
N LYS A 70 5.64 12.52 12.48
CA LYS A 70 5.35 13.83 11.91
C LYS A 70 5.75 14.87 12.92
N ALA A 71 6.66 15.75 12.55
CA ALA A 71 7.03 16.94 13.31
C ALA A 71 6.68 18.17 12.49
N ALA A 72 6.03 19.15 13.11
CA ALA A 72 5.61 20.37 12.44
C ALA A 72 5.86 21.60 13.32
N PHE A 73 6.39 22.65 12.69
CA PHE A 73 6.53 23.99 13.23
C PHE A 73 6.36 24.98 12.07
N GLY A 74 5.10 25.23 11.68
CA GLY A 74 4.76 25.98 10.46
C GLY A 74 4.95 25.15 9.17
N LEU A 75 6.13 24.56 8.98
CA LEU A 75 6.40 23.50 8.01
C LEU A 75 6.56 22.18 8.75
N GLY A 76 5.97 21.12 8.23
CA GLY A 76 6.05 19.79 8.81
C GLY A 76 6.89 18.83 7.96
N VAL A 77 7.58 17.92 8.63
CA VAL A 77 8.27 16.79 7.99
C VAL A 77 7.64 15.50 8.49
N ARG A 78 7.37 14.58 7.57
CA ARG A 78 6.92 13.23 7.86
C ARG A 78 8.02 12.26 7.45
N ARG A 79 8.36 11.31 8.34
CA ARG A 79 9.32 10.26 8.05
C ARG A 79 8.92 8.96 8.73
N GLY A 80 9.03 7.84 8.00
CA GLY A 80 8.76 6.51 8.53
C GLY A 80 9.50 5.44 7.74
N LYS A 81 9.60 4.26 8.34
CA LYS A 81 10.19 3.07 7.73
C LYS A 81 9.24 1.90 7.96
N GLY A 82 9.07 1.07 6.95
CA GLY A 82 8.15 -0.07 6.99
C GLY A 82 8.54 -1.13 5.99
N ILE A 83 7.55 -1.91 5.61
CA ILE A 83 7.69 -3.01 4.64
C ILE A 83 6.61 -2.91 3.58
N ILE A 84 6.87 -3.51 2.43
CA ILE A 84 5.92 -3.71 1.33
C ILE A 84 5.98 -5.17 0.88
N VAL A 85 4.82 -5.75 0.58
CA VAL A 85 4.67 -7.06 -0.09
C VAL A 85 3.87 -6.87 -1.35
N ILE A 86 4.14 -7.67 -2.37
CA ILE A 86 3.37 -7.68 -3.61
C ILE A 86 2.63 -9.00 -3.79
N ARG A 87 1.53 -8.97 -4.51
CA ARG A 87 0.78 -10.16 -4.88
C ARG A 87 1.46 -10.83 -6.07
N GLN A 88 1.68 -12.13 -5.96
CA GLN A 88 2.22 -12.98 -7.01
C GLN A 88 1.12 -13.45 -7.96
N ASP A 89 1.50 -14.02 -9.11
CA ASP A 89 0.57 -14.52 -10.11
C ASP A 89 -0.30 -15.69 -9.61
N ASP A 90 0.19 -16.44 -8.62
CA ASP A 90 -0.54 -17.52 -7.94
C ASP A 90 -1.45 -17.01 -6.80
N ASN A 91 -1.63 -15.69 -6.67
CA ASN A 91 -2.32 -15.00 -5.58
C ASN A 91 -1.65 -15.10 -4.20
N SER A 92 -0.50 -15.70 -4.06
CA SER A 92 0.30 -15.61 -2.84
C SER A 92 0.92 -14.22 -2.66
N TRP A 93 1.46 -13.95 -1.49
CA TRP A 93 2.18 -12.70 -1.20
C TRP A 93 3.68 -12.97 -1.18
N SER A 94 4.45 -12.03 -1.72
CA SER A 94 5.90 -12.07 -1.75
C SER A 94 6.51 -11.95 -0.35
N ASN A 95 7.82 -12.20 -0.26
CA ASN A 95 8.61 -11.78 0.88
C ASN A 95 8.54 -10.25 1.07
N PRO A 96 8.63 -9.73 2.32
CA PRO A 96 8.57 -8.31 2.59
C PRO A 96 9.85 -7.59 2.18
N ALA A 97 9.73 -6.55 1.35
CA ALA A 97 10.82 -5.62 1.09
C ALA A 97 10.70 -4.38 1.98
N PHE A 98 11.84 -3.85 2.46
CA PHE A 98 11.84 -2.68 3.32
C PHE A 98 11.73 -1.39 2.51
N VAL A 99 10.87 -0.49 2.99
CA VAL A 99 10.61 0.82 2.38
C VAL A 99 10.74 1.94 3.42
N ALA A 100 11.01 3.13 2.93
CA ALA A 100 10.99 4.36 3.71
C ALA A 100 10.05 5.39 3.06
N ILE A 101 9.33 6.14 3.89
CA ILE A 101 8.56 7.28 3.44
C ILE A 101 9.15 8.59 3.94
N THR A 102 9.12 9.62 3.11
CA THR A 102 9.49 10.99 3.43
C THR A 102 8.52 11.94 2.75
N GLY A 103 8.01 12.92 3.49
CA GLY A 103 7.09 13.91 2.94
C GLY A 103 7.14 15.21 3.72
N GLY A 104 6.82 16.30 3.03
CA GLY A 104 6.56 17.59 3.64
C GLY A 104 5.07 17.75 3.92
N SER A 105 4.72 18.56 4.89
CA SER A 105 3.36 19.03 5.13
C SER A 105 3.40 20.50 5.55
N VAL A 106 2.45 21.25 5.07
CA VAL A 106 2.22 22.63 5.54
C VAL A 106 1.12 22.57 6.57
N GLY A 107 1.31 23.19 7.72
CA GLY A 107 0.25 23.23 8.75
C GLY A 107 0.65 24.13 9.92
N TRP A 108 -0.29 24.83 10.46
CA TRP A 108 -0.14 25.76 11.58
C TRP A 108 0.01 25.06 12.93
N GLN A 109 0.02 23.73 12.97
CA GLN A 109 0.15 22.96 14.21
C GLN A 109 1.62 22.80 14.59
N VAL A 110 1.94 23.13 15.83
CA VAL A 110 3.21 22.84 16.47
C VAL A 110 3.09 21.52 17.23
N GLY A 111 3.96 20.56 16.97
CA GLY A 111 3.98 19.31 17.72
C GLY A 111 4.65 18.16 16.98
N ALA A 112 4.83 17.07 17.72
CA ALA A 112 5.26 15.78 17.18
C ALA A 112 4.13 14.75 17.37
N GLN A 113 3.87 13.97 16.32
CA GLN A 113 2.85 12.92 16.32
C GLN A 113 3.43 11.66 15.70
N SER A 114 3.10 10.52 16.27
CA SER A 114 3.38 9.20 15.68
C SER A 114 2.09 8.56 15.21
N THR A 115 2.08 8.05 13.99
CA THR A 115 0.93 7.35 13.40
C THR A 115 1.41 6.16 12.59
N ASP A 116 0.62 5.11 12.53
CA ASP A 116 0.88 4.02 11.57
C ASP A 116 0.21 4.35 10.24
N ILE A 117 0.88 4.00 9.15
CA ILE A 117 0.37 4.22 7.80
C ILE A 117 0.31 2.88 7.08
N VAL A 118 -0.82 2.64 6.40
CA VAL A 118 -1.00 1.51 5.49
C VAL A 118 -1.33 2.06 4.10
N LEU A 119 -0.62 1.57 3.09
CA LEU A 119 -0.84 1.89 1.69
C LEU A 119 -1.30 0.63 0.96
N VAL A 120 -2.39 0.74 0.22
CA VAL A 120 -2.93 -0.32 -0.63
C VAL A 120 -2.77 0.11 -2.08
N PHE A 121 -1.92 -0.59 -2.82
CA PHE A 121 -1.65 -0.35 -4.25
C PHE A 121 -2.55 -1.25 -5.08
N LYS A 122 -3.24 -0.69 -6.05
CA LYS A 122 -4.12 -1.43 -6.96
C LYS A 122 -3.40 -1.94 -8.21
N SER A 123 -2.31 -1.30 -8.58
CA SER A 123 -1.59 -1.59 -9.82
C SER A 123 -0.10 -1.77 -9.61
N ARG A 124 0.52 -2.52 -10.53
CA ARG A 124 1.97 -2.71 -10.57
C ARG A 124 2.72 -1.38 -10.75
N LYS A 125 2.17 -0.44 -11.51
CA LYS A 125 2.78 0.85 -11.81
C LYS A 125 3.21 1.62 -10.54
N GLY A 126 2.38 1.58 -9.48
CA GLY A 126 2.71 2.19 -8.20
C GLY A 126 3.94 1.57 -7.53
N VAL A 127 4.17 0.26 -7.71
CA VAL A 127 5.32 -0.45 -7.13
C VAL A 127 6.57 -0.25 -7.98
N GLU A 128 6.47 -0.29 -9.32
CA GLU A 128 7.60 -0.05 -10.24
C GLU A 128 8.29 1.29 -9.97
N GLY A 129 7.53 2.33 -9.62
CA GLY A 129 8.12 3.62 -9.23
C GLY A 129 9.02 3.49 -8.00
N ILE A 130 8.66 2.66 -7.02
CA ILE A 130 9.46 2.40 -5.82
C ILE A 130 10.70 1.57 -6.17
N GLU A 131 10.57 0.54 -7.00
CA GLU A 131 11.67 -0.31 -7.47
C GLU A 131 12.72 0.50 -8.25
N ASN A 132 12.26 1.40 -9.12
CA ASN A 132 13.09 2.30 -9.94
C ASN A 132 13.73 3.46 -9.14
N GLY A 133 13.47 3.52 -7.84
CA GLY A 133 14.13 4.44 -6.92
C GLY A 133 13.21 5.22 -6.02
N ARG A 134 12.16 5.86 -6.55
CA ARG A 134 11.22 6.67 -5.78
C ARG A 134 9.87 6.76 -6.47
N LEU A 135 8.82 6.61 -5.68
CA LEU A 135 7.45 6.93 -6.05
C LEU A 135 7.00 8.16 -5.25
N THR A 136 6.54 9.21 -5.89
CA THR A 136 5.93 10.36 -5.24
C THR A 136 4.41 10.26 -5.35
N LEU A 137 3.75 10.05 -4.22
CA LEU A 137 2.30 9.94 -4.14
C LEU A 137 1.64 11.27 -4.55
N GLY A 138 0.67 11.19 -5.44
CA GLY A 138 -0.03 12.34 -6.01
C GLY A 138 0.62 12.93 -7.26
N ALA A 139 1.93 12.66 -7.50
CA ALA A 139 2.62 13.07 -8.72
C ALA A 139 2.83 11.88 -9.69
N ASP A 140 3.44 10.80 -9.20
CA ASP A 140 3.76 9.62 -10.03
C ASP A 140 2.62 8.61 -10.04
N ALA A 141 1.85 8.53 -8.95
CA ALA A 141 0.66 7.68 -8.82
C ALA A 141 -0.46 8.45 -8.11
N ALA A 142 -1.68 8.36 -8.63
CA ALA A 142 -2.85 8.95 -8.00
C ALA A 142 -3.08 8.33 -6.63
N VAL A 143 -3.09 9.16 -5.58
CA VAL A 143 -3.33 8.73 -4.20
C VAL A 143 -4.63 9.32 -3.68
N ALA A 144 -5.39 8.51 -2.94
CA ALA A 144 -6.58 8.96 -2.24
C ALA A 144 -6.59 8.48 -0.78
N ALA A 145 -7.31 9.21 0.05
CA ALA A 145 -7.70 8.74 1.37
C ALA A 145 -8.56 7.48 1.21
N GLY A 146 -8.18 6.39 1.88
CA GLY A 146 -8.88 5.12 1.76
C GLY A 146 -10.29 5.18 2.35
N PRO A 147 -11.30 4.61 1.69
CA PRO A 147 -12.62 4.44 2.27
C PRO A 147 -12.56 3.45 3.43
N VAL A 148 -13.38 3.66 4.46
CA VAL A 148 -13.46 2.77 5.63
C VAL A 148 -14.88 2.24 5.81
N GLY A 149 -15.01 0.97 6.24
CA GLY A 149 -16.26 0.34 6.60
C GLY A 149 -16.78 -0.70 5.61
N ARG A 150 -17.67 -1.59 6.11
CA ARG A 150 -18.26 -2.68 5.32
C ARG A 150 -19.25 -2.21 4.25
N HIS A 151 -19.91 -1.08 4.46
CA HIS A 151 -20.96 -0.58 3.57
C HIS A 151 -20.43 -0.08 2.22
N THR A 152 -19.13 0.13 2.08
CA THR A 152 -18.51 0.40 0.79
C THR A 152 -18.47 -0.83 -0.14
N GLY A 153 -18.84 -2.02 0.35
CA GLY A 153 -18.93 -3.24 -0.45
C GLY A 153 -20.26 -3.46 -1.17
N VAL A 154 -21.32 -2.72 -0.79
CA VAL A 154 -22.66 -2.86 -1.40
C VAL A 154 -22.87 -1.89 -2.56
N ALA A 155 -22.10 -0.80 -2.61
CA ALA A 155 -22.06 0.04 -3.80
C ALA A 155 -21.14 -0.63 -4.83
N THR A 156 -21.73 -1.44 -5.69
CA THR A 156 -21.10 -2.15 -6.81
C THR A 156 -20.41 -1.18 -7.79
N ASP A 157 -20.59 0.14 -7.58
CA ASP A 157 -20.13 1.23 -8.44
C ASP A 157 -19.15 2.21 -7.78
N ILE A 158 -18.60 1.93 -6.59
CA ILE A 158 -17.45 2.70 -6.14
C ILE A 158 -16.24 2.27 -6.99
N GLU A 159 -16.13 2.90 -8.13
CA GLU A 159 -14.96 2.82 -8.97
C GLU A 159 -13.78 3.39 -8.19
N PHE A 160 -12.96 2.50 -7.63
CA PHE A 160 -11.72 2.90 -6.98
C PHE A 160 -10.79 3.51 -8.03
N LYS A 161 -10.88 4.83 -8.23
CA LYS A 161 -10.16 5.55 -9.30
C LYS A 161 -8.69 5.78 -8.98
N ALA A 162 -8.34 5.88 -7.71
CA ALA A 162 -6.94 6.07 -7.31
C ALA A 162 -6.12 4.79 -7.47
N GLU A 163 -4.84 4.95 -7.77
CA GLU A 163 -3.88 3.84 -7.86
C GLU A 163 -3.42 3.37 -6.48
N VAL A 164 -3.37 4.29 -5.52
CA VAL A 164 -2.94 4.02 -4.13
C VAL A 164 -3.98 4.56 -3.17
N TYR A 165 -4.38 3.74 -2.21
CA TYR A 165 -5.23 4.14 -1.10
C TYR A 165 -4.43 4.15 0.20
N SER A 166 -4.56 5.22 0.97
CA SER A 166 -3.79 5.43 2.18
C SER A 166 -4.68 5.51 3.42
N TYR A 167 -4.23 4.83 4.46
CA TYR A 167 -4.86 4.77 5.76
C TYR A 167 -3.86 5.17 6.83
N SER A 168 -4.32 5.87 7.87
CA SER A 168 -3.52 6.09 9.06
C SER A 168 -4.25 5.61 10.30
N ARG A 169 -3.49 5.10 11.27
CA ARG A 169 -3.98 4.74 12.58
C ARG A 169 -3.49 5.75 13.61
N ASN A 170 -4.44 6.36 14.29
CA ASN A 170 -4.16 7.21 15.45
C ASN A 170 -5.06 6.79 16.62
N ARG A 171 -4.48 6.58 17.81
CA ARG A 171 -5.21 6.16 19.03
C ARG A 171 -6.11 4.93 18.81
N GLY A 172 -5.63 3.93 18.05
CA GLY A 172 -6.37 2.69 17.79
C GLY A 172 -7.46 2.76 16.72
N LEU A 173 -7.68 3.93 16.09
CA LEU A 173 -8.66 4.10 15.03
C LEU A 173 -7.97 4.31 13.68
N PHE A 174 -8.41 3.58 12.66
CA PHE A 174 -8.00 3.80 11.28
C PHE A 174 -8.94 4.79 10.58
N ALA A 175 -8.34 5.65 9.76
CA ALA A 175 -9.04 6.59 8.88
C ALA A 175 -8.26 6.74 7.58
N GLY A 176 -8.94 7.08 6.50
CA GLY A 176 -8.29 7.51 5.27
C GLY A 176 -7.52 8.81 5.51
N VAL A 177 -6.34 8.91 4.91
CA VAL A 177 -5.44 10.06 5.06
C VAL A 177 -4.91 10.50 3.70
N SER A 178 -4.74 11.80 3.49
CA SER A 178 -4.04 12.30 2.29
C SER A 178 -2.52 12.25 2.53
N LEU A 179 -1.82 11.65 1.56
CA LEU A 179 -0.37 11.52 1.56
C LEU A 179 0.28 12.14 0.31
N GLU A 180 -0.41 13.05 -0.35
CA GLU A 180 0.13 13.77 -1.50
C GLU A 180 1.49 14.42 -1.19
N GLY A 181 2.40 14.37 -2.14
CA GLY A 181 3.77 14.86 -1.99
C GLY A 181 4.68 13.98 -1.13
N THR A 182 4.18 12.82 -0.65
CA THR A 182 5.01 11.87 0.10
C THR A 182 5.76 10.97 -0.85
N GLY A 183 7.10 10.93 -0.73
CA GLY A 183 7.95 10.01 -1.46
C GLY A 183 8.05 8.66 -0.73
N VAL A 184 7.92 7.58 -1.48
CA VAL A 184 8.16 6.20 -1.04
C VAL A 184 9.41 5.70 -1.76
N THR A 185 10.37 5.13 -1.03
CA THR A 185 11.65 4.65 -1.56
C THR A 185 12.00 3.29 -0.97
N MET A 186 12.77 2.46 -1.67
CA MET A 186 13.34 1.24 -1.11
C MET A 186 14.43 1.54 -0.08
N ASP A 187 14.36 0.88 1.07
CA ASP A 187 15.44 0.88 2.09
C ASP A 187 16.43 -0.26 1.81
N ARG A 188 17.30 -0.06 0.82
CA ARG A 188 18.27 -1.08 0.39
C ARG A 188 19.16 -1.59 1.53
N LYS A 189 19.50 -0.71 2.49
CA LYS A 189 20.32 -1.09 3.65
C LYS A 189 19.58 -2.04 4.58
N ALA A 190 18.29 -1.78 4.82
CA ALA A 190 17.46 -2.67 5.61
C ALA A 190 17.23 -4.02 4.90
N ASN A 191 16.99 -4.01 3.58
CA ASN A 191 16.88 -5.23 2.80
C ASN A 191 18.16 -6.08 2.91
N ALA A 192 19.33 -5.49 2.69
CA ALA A 192 20.61 -6.18 2.81
C ALA A 192 20.84 -6.75 4.21
N ALA A 193 20.51 -5.99 5.26
CA ALA A 193 20.67 -6.42 6.65
C ALA A 193 19.73 -7.58 7.02
N PHE A 194 18.48 -7.53 6.58
CA PHE A 194 17.47 -8.53 6.90
C PHE A 194 17.69 -9.86 6.18
N TYR A 195 18.05 -9.80 4.90
CA TYR A 195 18.29 -11.00 4.07
C TYR A 195 19.74 -11.49 4.09
N GLY A 196 20.65 -10.78 4.76
CA GLY A 196 22.05 -11.18 4.89
C GLY A 196 22.85 -11.11 3.59
N ALA A 197 22.38 -10.38 2.57
CA ALA A 197 23.02 -10.27 1.27
C ALA A 197 22.97 -8.84 0.72
N ASN A 198 24.14 -8.30 0.35
CA ASN A 198 24.28 -6.91 -0.12
C ASN A 198 23.64 -6.65 -1.49
N ASP A 199 23.39 -7.69 -2.28
CA ASP A 199 22.80 -7.64 -3.62
C ASP A 199 21.29 -7.94 -3.65
N MET A 200 20.62 -7.83 -2.49
CA MET A 200 19.16 -7.99 -2.40
C MET A 200 18.43 -6.82 -3.04
N THR A 201 18.17 -6.96 -4.34
CA THR A 201 17.29 -6.03 -5.06
C THR A 201 15.80 -6.32 -4.76
N PRO A 202 14.90 -5.36 -4.94
CA PRO A 202 13.47 -5.56 -4.76
C PRO A 202 12.93 -6.73 -5.59
N GLU A 203 13.35 -6.85 -6.84
CA GLU A 203 12.91 -7.90 -7.75
C GLU A 203 13.31 -9.28 -7.23
N ARG A 204 14.53 -9.42 -6.68
CA ARG A 204 14.99 -10.67 -6.07
C ARG A 204 14.18 -11.02 -4.84
N ILE A 205 13.87 -10.04 -3.98
CA ILE A 205 13.08 -10.25 -2.77
C ILE A 205 11.67 -10.73 -3.15
N PHE A 206 11.04 -10.10 -4.12
CA PHE A 206 9.67 -10.41 -4.50
C PHE A 206 9.52 -11.77 -5.17
N VAL A 207 10.52 -12.22 -5.92
CA VAL A 207 10.49 -13.53 -6.63
C VAL A 207 11.08 -14.67 -5.79
N SER A 208 11.79 -14.35 -4.71
CA SER A 208 12.46 -15.36 -3.88
C SER A 208 11.48 -16.25 -3.13
N SER A 209 11.83 -17.52 -2.98
CA SER A 209 11.08 -18.47 -2.16
C SER A 209 10.92 -17.99 -0.71
N PRO A 210 9.81 -18.29 -0.02
CA PRO A 210 9.56 -17.86 1.36
C PRO A 210 10.64 -18.26 2.36
N ASN A 211 11.37 -19.35 2.09
CA ASN A 211 12.41 -19.90 2.97
C ASN A 211 13.68 -19.03 3.11
N ILE A 212 13.80 -17.94 2.36
CA ILE A 212 14.94 -17.02 2.46
C ILE A 212 14.72 -15.98 3.56
N ALA A 213 13.48 -15.69 3.90
CA ALA A 213 13.12 -14.70 4.92
C ALA A 213 13.11 -15.34 6.32
N PRO A 214 13.50 -14.59 7.37
CA PRO A 214 13.30 -14.99 8.75
C PRO A 214 11.82 -15.27 9.08
N ASP A 215 11.56 -16.13 10.08
CA ASP A 215 10.20 -16.58 10.47
C ASP A 215 9.21 -15.44 10.71
N VAL A 216 9.68 -14.31 11.20
CA VAL A 216 8.84 -13.12 11.43
C VAL A 216 8.18 -12.61 10.14
N ALA A 217 8.82 -12.78 8.99
CA ALA A 217 8.25 -12.42 7.69
C ALA A 217 7.07 -13.33 7.33
N ASN A 218 7.17 -14.62 7.64
CA ASN A 218 6.11 -15.59 7.39
C ASN A 218 4.84 -15.23 8.18
N SER A 219 4.97 -14.75 9.42
CA SER A 219 3.83 -14.31 10.23
C SER A 219 3.06 -13.17 9.58
N PHE A 220 3.75 -12.15 9.06
CA PHE A 220 3.13 -11.05 8.35
C PHE A 220 2.38 -11.52 7.10
N VAL A 221 3.03 -12.35 6.28
CA VAL A 221 2.45 -12.90 5.04
C VAL A 221 1.23 -13.77 5.35
N GLN A 222 1.27 -14.59 6.40
CA GLN A 222 0.15 -15.43 6.82
C GLN A 222 -1.06 -14.61 7.24
N ILE A 223 -0.90 -13.55 8.03
CA ILE A 223 -1.99 -12.64 8.43
C ILE A 223 -2.66 -12.06 7.18
N LEU A 224 -1.87 -11.56 6.22
CA LEU A 224 -2.40 -10.98 5.00
C LEU A 224 -3.08 -12.03 4.11
N THR A 225 -2.50 -13.21 3.97
CA THR A 225 -3.07 -14.34 3.22
C THR A 225 -4.39 -14.78 3.82
N ALA A 226 -4.48 -14.99 5.12
CA ALA A 226 -5.70 -15.41 5.80
C ALA A 226 -6.87 -14.45 5.55
N GLN A 227 -6.59 -13.16 5.40
CA GLN A 227 -7.62 -12.15 5.15
C GLN A 227 -8.02 -12.04 3.68
N THR A 228 -7.09 -12.33 2.77
CA THR A 228 -7.34 -12.21 1.33
C THR A 228 -7.86 -13.50 0.70
N SER A 229 -7.55 -14.68 1.27
CA SER A 229 -8.04 -15.97 0.80
C SER A 229 -9.54 -16.20 1.06
N GLN A 230 -10.13 -15.50 2.03
CA GLN A 230 -11.57 -15.59 2.34
C GLN A 230 -12.43 -14.72 1.41
N LEU A 231 -11.80 -13.91 0.56
CA LEU A 231 -12.51 -13.02 -0.35
C LEU A 231 -12.74 -13.76 -1.69
N PRO A 232 -13.94 -13.63 -2.30
CA PRO A 232 -14.16 -14.20 -3.63
C PRO A 232 -13.15 -13.59 -4.59
N THR A 233 -12.23 -14.41 -5.08
CA THR A 233 -11.37 -14.05 -6.22
C THR A 233 -12.30 -13.86 -7.41
N THR A 234 -12.38 -12.65 -7.93
CA THR A 234 -12.98 -12.46 -9.26
C THR A 234 -12.09 -13.27 -10.22
N PRO A 235 -12.62 -14.29 -10.90
CA PRO A 235 -11.83 -15.05 -11.86
C PRO A 235 -11.21 -14.05 -12.82
N GLY A 236 -9.88 -14.09 -12.99
CA GLY A 236 -9.19 -13.26 -13.95
C GLY A 236 -9.89 -13.42 -15.29
N VAL A 237 -10.37 -12.33 -15.85
CA VAL A 237 -10.84 -12.31 -17.24
C VAL A 237 -9.62 -12.69 -18.07
N SER A 238 -9.59 -13.94 -18.51
CA SER A 238 -8.65 -14.40 -19.51
C SER A 238 -8.83 -13.50 -20.73
N MET A 239 -7.83 -12.69 -21.04
CA MET A 239 -7.85 -11.77 -22.18
C MET A 239 -7.91 -12.49 -23.55
N ASN A 240 -8.19 -13.79 -23.58
CA ASN A 240 -8.23 -14.60 -24.79
C ASN A 240 -9.59 -15.29 -25.05
N SER A 241 -10.66 -14.89 -24.38
CA SER A 241 -11.99 -15.34 -24.79
C SER A 241 -12.62 -14.24 -25.65
N PRO A 242 -13.01 -14.54 -26.90
CA PRO A 242 -13.76 -13.59 -27.70
C PRO A 242 -15.06 -13.26 -26.97
N VAL A 243 -15.26 -11.99 -26.66
CA VAL A 243 -16.50 -11.46 -26.08
C VAL A 243 -17.64 -11.86 -27.02
N PRO A 244 -18.67 -12.62 -26.58
CA PRO A 244 -19.87 -12.79 -27.38
C PRO A 244 -20.50 -11.41 -27.54
N VAL A 245 -20.49 -10.89 -28.76
CA VAL A 245 -21.23 -9.68 -29.12
C VAL A 245 -22.71 -10.03 -28.97
N PRO A 246 -23.48 -9.37 -28.09
CA PRO A 246 -24.92 -9.54 -28.10
C PRO A 246 -25.44 -9.08 -29.47
N GLU A 247 -26.12 -9.94 -30.17
CA GLU A 247 -26.94 -9.52 -31.32
C GLU A 247 -28.02 -8.56 -30.80
N GLU A 248 -27.75 -7.28 -30.88
CA GLU A 248 -28.71 -6.23 -30.62
C GLU A 248 -29.68 -6.23 -31.78
N LYS A 249 -30.85 -6.89 -31.59
CA LYS A 249 -32.01 -6.67 -32.46
C LYS A 249 -32.40 -5.21 -32.28
N SER A 250 -31.94 -4.36 -33.18
CA SER A 250 -32.37 -2.97 -33.29
C SER A 250 -33.85 -2.93 -33.67
N GLU A 251 -34.74 -2.94 -32.67
CA GLU A 251 -36.09 -2.42 -32.87
C GLU A 251 -35.98 -0.89 -32.94
N VAL A 252 -35.97 -0.39 -34.16
CA VAL A 252 -36.13 1.04 -34.43
C VAL A 252 -37.54 1.44 -34.00
N ARG A 253 -37.68 1.99 -32.81
CA ARG A 253 -38.92 2.69 -32.44
C ARG A 253 -38.88 4.09 -33.03
N THR A 254 -39.59 4.26 -34.15
CA THR A 254 -39.94 5.56 -34.72
C THR A 254 -40.95 6.24 -33.79
N PHE A 255 -40.50 7.23 -33.05
CA PHE A 255 -41.42 8.17 -32.41
C PHE A 255 -41.93 9.13 -33.50
N GLY A 256 -43.25 9.02 -33.82
CA GLY A 256 -43.92 10.01 -34.66
C GLY A 256 -43.93 11.37 -33.96
N LEU A 257 -43.51 12.40 -34.67
CA LEU A 257 -43.71 13.78 -34.26
C LEU A 257 -45.22 14.05 -34.12
N PRO A 258 -45.68 14.80 -33.10
CA PRO A 258 -47.05 15.25 -33.03
C PRO A 258 -47.34 16.19 -34.24
N ASP A 259 -48.48 16.00 -34.88
CA ASP A 259 -48.99 16.89 -35.91
C ASP A 259 -49.11 18.33 -35.37
N GLU A 260 -48.62 19.28 -36.15
CA GLU A 260 -48.86 20.70 -35.94
C GLU A 260 -50.36 20.97 -36.11
N GLY A 261 -51.07 20.99 -34.96
CA GLY A 261 -52.46 21.48 -34.88
C GLY A 261 -52.50 22.98 -35.09
N SER A 262 -53.32 23.39 -36.03
CA SER A 262 -53.62 24.73 -36.44
C SER A 262 -53.79 25.72 -35.26
N VAL A 263 -53.05 26.81 -35.37
CA VAL A 263 -53.29 28.04 -34.55
C VAL A 263 -54.54 28.74 -35.08
N ASP A 264 -55.61 28.65 -34.35
CA ASP A 264 -56.77 29.56 -34.55
C ASP A 264 -56.49 30.84 -33.78
N ASP A 265 -56.39 31.92 -34.55
CA ASP A 265 -56.42 33.32 -34.09
C ASP A 265 -57.76 33.65 -33.48
N GLU A 266 -57.83 33.90 -32.20
CA GLU A 266 -58.94 34.62 -31.63
C GLU A 266 -58.41 35.78 -30.76
N TYR A 267 -58.35 36.95 -31.41
CA TYR A 267 -58.27 38.22 -30.76
C TYR A 267 -59.62 38.54 -30.14
N ASP A 268 -59.71 38.59 -28.84
CA ASP A 268 -60.77 39.30 -28.18
C ASP A 268 -60.21 40.51 -27.41
N GLN A 269 -60.71 41.69 -27.88
CA GLN A 269 -60.56 42.97 -27.22
C GLN A 269 -61.68 43.08 -26.21
N SER A 270 -61.37 43.41 -24.95
CA SER A 270 -62.22 44.37 -24.21
C SER A 270 -61.69 44.58 -22.77
N TYR A 271 -61.48 45.89 -22.49
CA TYR A 271 -61.36 46.62 -21.23
C TYR A 271 -60.16 46.46 -20.31
#